data_35a43d9556dd63a61693b1b9d64c24b9
#
_entry.id   35a43d9556dd63a61693b1b9d64c24b9
#
_cell.length_a   1.000
_cell.length_b   1.000
_cell.length_c   1.000
_cell.angle_alpha   90.00
_cell.angle_beta   90.00
_cell.angle_gamma   90.00
#
_symmetry.space_group_name_H-M   'P 1'
#
loop_
_entity.id
_entity.type
_entity.pdbx_description
1 polymer ?
#
loop_
_entity_poly.entity_id
_entity_poly.type
_entity_poly.pdbx_seq_one_letter_code
_entity_poly.pdbx_strand_id
1 'polypeptide(L)'
;MNVHVRRVHFQAFIWVAALVAATAWGCASAEVQDGLPGQGQAAYAVHPGHVASTSTSTSTSMSPSTRTEHDDRKGSEASARPYRIVVPRCGETNRNLHLAKPPLKGHDVAELQDRLRDLGFFRGRVDGVFGASTDAALREFQRAVNLDPSGVATPDTWLKMATGPARTLPALAELPEGERRLMVDVNRLTLTLYAGDKVVKQYPIAIGKWHTPTPVGEFAIIEKDYAPGGAFGSRWIGLNVPWGGYGIHGTNRPWSVGSAASAGCIRMFNEDVEELFELVPIKTRVFITGYEPEGEIARELGPGATGPDVQVLQYHLRRGAFDAGPLDGRFGERVEAAVREMQKFYGVPVTGRVGSNELYLLGLR
;
A
#
# COMPACT_ATOMS: atom_id res chain seq x y z
N MET A 1 -17.15 58.57 -22.61
CA MET A 1 -17.59 57.27 -22.08
C MET A 1 -16.44 56.68 -21.32
N ASN A 2 -16.55 56.72 -19.99
CA ASN A 2 -15.47 56.40 -19.06
C ASN A 2 -15.45 54.89 -18.74
N VAL A 3 -14.33 54.26 -18.97
CA VAL A 3 -14.06 52.87 -18.52
C VAL A 3 -13.20 52.95 -17.27
N HIS A 4 -13.78 52.56 -16.12
CA HIS A 4 -13.12 52.49 -14.85
C HIS A 4 -12.28 51.20 -14.78
N VAL A 5 -10.97 51.34 -14.71
CA VAL A 5 -10.03 50.28 -14.39
C VAL A 5 -9.90 50.23 -12.85
N ARG A 6 -10.39 49.17 -12.22
CA ARG A 6 -10.16 48.89 -10.80
C ARG A 6 -8.79 48.23 -10.63
N ARG A 7 -7.88 48.99 -10.01
CA ARG A 7 -6.61 48.49 -9.50
C ARG A 7 -6.90 47.64 -8.23
N VAL A 8 -6.50 46.37 -8.26
CA VAL A 8 -6.44 45.52 -7.08
C VAL A 8 -5.04 45.65 -6.46
N HIS A 9 -4.99 46.14 -5.22
CA HIS A 9 -3.77 46.31 -4.46
C HIS A 9 -3.38 44.92 -3.86
N PHE A 10 -2.21 44.42 -4.24
CA PHE A 10 -1.51 43.34 -3.55
C PHE A 10 -0.80 43.92 -2.34
N GLN A 11 -1.24 43.61 -1.13
CA GLN A 11 -0.48 43.86 0.09
C GLN A 11 0.51 42.70 0.31
N ALA A 12 1.78 43.04 0.22
CA ALA A 12 2.89 42.20 0.64
C ALA A 12 2.96 42.17 2.16
N PHE A 13 2.80 41.01 2.77
CA PHE A 13 3.10 40.81 4.19
C PHE A 13 4.59 40.54 4.39
N ILE A 14 5.29 41.54 4.91
CA ILE A 14 6.67 41.44 5.41
C ILE A 14 6.58 40.88 6.80
N TRP A 15 7.18 39.71 7.06
CA TRP A 15 7.41 39.18 8.40
C TRP A 15 8.71 39.76 8.96
N VAL A 16 8.55 40.57 10.04
CA VAL A 16 9.64 41.09 10.87
C VAL A 16 10.11 39.97 11.80
N ALA A 17 11.40 39.65 11.73
CA ALA A 17 12.09 38.77 12.64
C ALA A 17 12.27 39.51 14.00
N ALA A 18 11.71 38.96 15.06
CA ALA A 18 12.01 39.40 16.44
C ALA A 18 13.04 38.42 17.04
N LEU A 19 14.24 38.97 17.25
CA LEU A 19 15.30 38.39 18.06
C LEU A 19 14.89 38.50 19.55
N VAL A 20 14.91 37.39 20.30
CA VAL A 20 15.01 37.45 21.77
C VAL A 20 16.17 36.55 22.21
N ALA A 21 17.06 37.20 22.95
CA ALA A 21 18.32 36.67 23.42
C ALA A 21 18.18 35.76 24.66
N ALA A 22 19.07 34.80 24.65
CA ALA A 22 19.80 34.12 25.72
C ALA A 22 19.41 34.32 27.19
N THR A 23 19.29 33.22 27.92
CA THR A 23 19.98 33.05 29.21
C THR A 23 20.44 31.60 29.38
N ALA A 24 21.72 31.50 29.73
CA ALA A 24 22.49 30.30 29.99
C ALA A 24 22.24 29.71 31.39
N TRP A 25 22.34 28.41 31.50
CA TRP A 25 22.83 27.62 32.64
C TRP A 25 23.13 26.21 32.04
N GLY A 26 24.26 25.68 32.04
CA GLY A 26 25.39 25.53 32.94
C GLY A 26 25.45 24.09 33.47
N CYS A 27 26.60 23.42 33.24
CA CYS A 27 27.06 22.13 33.81
C CYS A 27 26.63 20.87 33.05
N ALA A 28 27.45 19.86 32.75
CA ALA A 28 28.87 19.60 33.05
C ALA A 28 29.37 18.51 32.07
N SER A 29 30.65 18.58 31.79
CA SER A 29 31.44 17.63 30.99
C SER A 29 31.59 16.27 31.71
N ALA A 30 31.58 15.18 30.95
CA ALA A 30 32.28 13.95 31.30
C ALA A 30 32.95 13.39 30.02
N GLU A 31 34.26 13.62 29.95
CA GLU A 31 35.19 12.87 29.10
C GLU A 31 35.26 11.43 29.59
N VAL A 32 35.21 10.47 28.69
CA VAL A 32 35.88 9.17 28.86
C VAL A 32 36.58 8.83 27.55
N GLN A 33 37.88 8.61 27.72
CA GLN A 33 38.89 8.30 26.74
C GLN A 33 38.80 6.89 26.16
N ASP A 34 39.24 6.79 24.92
CA ASP A 34 40.10 5.82 24.25
C ASP A 34 39.99 4.31 24.52
N GLY A 35 39.90 3.59 23.41
CA GLY A 35 40.20 2.17 23.36
C GLY A 35 39.89 1.50 22.01
N LEU A 36 40.72 1.77 20.97
CA LEU A 36 40.92 0.82 19.87
C LEU A 36 41.97 -0.22 20.28
N PRO A 37 41.89 -1.49 19.82
CA PRO A 37 42.43 -1.83 18.52
C PRO A 37 41.81 -3.08 17.82
N GLY A 38 42.10 -3.22 16.53
CA GLY A 38 42.26 -4.55 15.95
C GLY A 38 41.57 -4.78 14.61
N GLN A 39 42.37 -4.73 13.59
CA GLN A 39 42.15 -5.07 12.18
C GLN A 39 41.65 -6.52 11.99
N GLY A 40 40.84 -6.74 10.95
CA GLY A 40 40.53 -8.04 10.41
C GLY A 40 39.96 -7.91 8.99
N GLN A 41 40.83 -7.74 8.02
CA GLN A 41 40.48 -7.90 6.59
C GLN A 41 40.24 -9.37 6.29
N ALA A 42 39.11 -9.70 5.66
CA ALA A 42 38.94 -10.95 4.94
C ALA A 42 38.42 -10.64 3.54
N ALA A 43 39.29 -10.73 2.58
CA ALA A 43 39.00 -10.74 1.15
C ALA A 43 38.34 -12.09 0.79
N TYR A 44 37.27 -12.06 0.02
CA TYR A 44 36.81 -13.23 -0.71
C TYR A 44 36.86 -12.98 -2.21
N ALA A 45 37.65 -13.88 -2.82
CA ALA A 45 37.99 -13.93 -4.22
C ALA A 45 36.80 -14.33 -5.11
N VAL A 46 36.77 -13.68 -6.26
CA VAL A 46 35.93 -14.03 -7.42
C VAL A 46 36.60 -15.21 -8.15
N HIS A 47 35.81 -16.24 -8.49
CA HIS A 47 36.17 -17.16 -9.55
C HIS A 47 35.02 -17.28 -10.57
N PRO A 48 35.34 -17.16 -11.89
CA PRO A 48 34.36 -17.39 -12.95
C PRO A 48 34.47 -18.83 -13.45
N GLY A 49 33.33 -19.47 -13.68
CA GLY A 49 33.21 -20.78 -14.29
C GLY A 49 32.25 -20.77 -15.47
N HIS A 50 32.81 -20.73 -16.68
CA HIS A 50 32.15 -21.11 -17.93
C HIS A 50 31.78 -22.59 -17.93
N VAL A 51 30.59 -22.97 -18.40
CA VAL A 51 30.41 -24.12 -19.31
C VAL A 51 29.19 -23.87 -20.20
N ALA A 52 29.45 -23.89 -21.49
CA ALA A 52 28.48 -23.96 -22.58
C ALA A 52 28.08 -25.42 -22.83
N SER A 53 26.83 -25.67 -23.19
CA SER A 53 26.43 -26.88 -23.91
C SER A 53 25.26 -26.59 -24.83
N THR A 54 25.52 -26.75 -26.09
CA THR A 54 24.67 -26.78 -27.26
C THR A 54 23.96 -28.14 -27.39
N SER A 55 22.69 -28.14 -27.85
CA SER A 55 22.13 -29.16 -28.81
C SER A 55 20.71 -28.76 -29.17
N THR A 56 20.52 -28.30 -30.39
CA THR A 56 20.05 -28.90 -31.64
C THR A 56 18.59 -29.39 -31.66
N SER A 57 17.81 -28.58 -32.37
CA SER A 57 16.74 -28.83 -33.35
C SER A 57 16.11 -30.22 -33.47
N THR A 58 14.77 -30.26 -33.59
CA THR A 58 14.11 -30.84 -34.79
C THR A 58 12.67 -30.31 -34.94
N SER A 59 12.42 -29.82 -36.13
CA SER A 59 11.15 -29.41 -36.71
C SER A 59 10.36 -30.64 -37.16
N THR A 60 9.00 -30.64 -37.03
CA THR A 60 8.16 -31.33 -37.97
C THR A 60 6.81 -30.62 -38.10
N SER A 61 6.56 -30.20 -39.31
CA SER A 61 5.33 -29.65 -39.88
C SER A 61 4.27 -30.75 -40.06
N MET A 62 2.98 -30.40 -39.94
CA MET A 62 1.92 -30.75 -40.90
C MET A 62 0.55 -30.20 -40.49
N SER A 63 -0.02 -29.35 -41.30
CA SER A 63 -1.47 -29.15 -41.51
C SER A 63 -1.88 -30.02 -42.72
N PRO A 64 -3.17 -30.13 -43.15
CA PRO A 64 -4.37 -29.32 -42.88
C PRO A 64 -5.73 -30.08 -42.86
N SER A 65 -6.82 -29.27 -42.70
CA SER A 65 -8.19 -29.47 -43.25
C SER A 65 -9.12 -30.45 -42.52
N THR A 66 -10.30 -30.01 -42.07
CA THR A 66 -11.51 -29.78 -42.85
C THR A 66 -12.62 -29.12 -42.06
N ARG A 67 -13.35 -28.29 -42.77
CA ARG A 67 -14.55 -27.53 -42.43
C ARG A 67 -15.77 -28.44 -42.29
N THR A 68 -16.64 -28.24 -41.26
CA THR A 68 -18.08 -28.44 -41.38
C THR A 68 -18.80 -27.44 -40.44
N GLU A 69 -19.66 -26.65 -41.07
CA GLU A 69 -20.70 -25.83 -40.46
C GLU A 69 -21.79 -26.70 -39.86
N HIS A 70 -22.32 -26.33 -38.69
CA HIS A 70 -23.77 -26.35 -38.38
C HIS A 70 -24.03 -25.57 -37.05
N ASP A 71 -24.62 -24.49 -37.17
CA ASP A 71 -25.91 -23.88 -36.80
C ASP A 71 -26.48 -24.16 -35.41
N ASP A 72 -26.78 -23.04 -34.75
CA ASP A 72 -27.81 -22.70 -33.76
C ASP A 72 -28.02 -23.55 -32.49
N ARG A 73 -27.81 -22.94 -31.33
CA ARG A 73 -28.92 -22.47 -30.46
C ARG A 73 -28.41 -21.79 -29.16
N LYS A 74 -29.05 -20.67 -28.88
CA LYS A 74 -29.00 -19.86 -27.67
C LYS A 74 -29.03 -20.71 -26.39
N GLY A 75 -28.02 -20.47 -25.52
CA GLY A 75 -28.02 -20.79 -24.13
C GLY A 75 -27.12 -19.78 -23.43
N SER A 76 -27.69 -18.83 -22.70
CA SER A 76 -26.96 -17.88 -21.89
C SER A 76 -26.33 -18.59 -20.69
N GLU A 77 -25.22 -19.26 -20.91
CA GLU A 77 -24.33 -19.66 -19.83
C GLU A 77 -23.46 -18.45 -19.46
N ALA A 78 -23.73 -17.90 -18.29
CA ALA A 78 -22.81 -16.98 -17.64
C ALA A 78 -21.47 -17.71 -17.49
N SER A 79 -20.57 -17.46 -18.44
CA SER A 79 -19.19 -17.93 -18.40
C SER A 79 -18.55 -17.46 -17.10
N ALA A 80 -18.47 -18.36 -16.12
CA ALA A 80 -17.63 -18.18 -14.95
C ALA A 80 -16.21 -17.95 -15.46
N ARG A 81 -15.77 -16.71 -15.45
CA ARG A 81 -14.36 -16.37 -15.75
C ARG A 81 -13.49 -17.13 -14.76
N PRO A 82 -12.46 -17.86 -15.21
CA PRO A 82 -11.57 -18.55 -14.30
C PRO A 82 -10.97 -17.50 -13.36
N TYR A 83 -11.09 -17.73 -12.06
CA TYR A 83 -10.50 -16.89 -11.02
C TYR A 83 -9.02 -16.72 -11.34
N ARG A 84 -8.64 -15.51 -11.72
CA ARG A 84 -7.24 -15.14 -11.83
C ARG A 84 -6.76 -14.92 -10.39
N ILE A 85 -5.99 -15.88 -9.86
CA ILE A 85 -5.30 -15.70 -8.60
C ILE A 85 -4.33 -14.54 -8.80
N VAL A 86 -4.77 -13.33 -8.45
CA VAL A 86 -3.87 -12.19 -8.34
C VAL A 86 -3.05 -12.44 -7.08
N VAL A 87 -1.81 -12.88 -7.24
CA VAL A 87 -0.86 -12.94 -6.13
C VAL A 87 -0.47 -11.50 -5.83
N PRO A 88 -1.01 -10.88 -4.78
CA PRO A 88 -0.67 -9.50 -4.45
C PRO A 88 0.81 -9.44 -4.09
N ARG A 89 1.52 -8.44 -4.61
CA ARG A 89 2.95 -8.24 -4.33
C ARG A 89 3.21 -7.66 -2.92
N CYS A 90 2.22 -7.71 -2.03
CA CYS A 90 2.35 -7.18 -0.66
C CYS A 90 3.29 -7.97 0.26
N GLY A 91 3.98 -9.01 -0.22
CA GLY A 91 4.97 -9.76 0.56
C GLY A 91 4.41 -10.51 1.78
N GLU A 92 3.10 -10.62 1.91
CA GLU A 92 2.46 -11.31 3.03
C GLU A 92 2.33 -12.81 2.72
N THR A 93 2.83 -13.65 3.63
CA THR A 93 2.72 -15.11 3.50
C THR A 93 1.34 -15.57 3.93
N ASN A 94 0.64 -16.23 3.03
CA ASN A 94 -0.67 -16.82 3.29
C ASN A 94 -0.52 -18.33 3.64
N ARG A 95 0.17 -18.62 4.73
CA ARG A 95 0.38 -20.00 5.16
C ARG A 95 -0.33 -20.31 6.48
N ASN A 96 -0.92 -21.48 6.57
CA ASN A 96 -1.44 -21.98 7.82
C ASN A 96 -0.28 -22.31 8.76
N LEU A 97 -0.28 -21.71 9.96
CA LEU A 97 0.75 -21.96 10.97
C LEU A 97 0.38 -23.20 11.79
N HIS A 98 1.31 -24.14 11.90
CA HIS A 98 1.14 -25.39 12.62
C HIS A 98 2.50 -25.97 13.05
N LEU A 99 2.48 -26.95 13.92
CA LEU A 99 3.67 -27.69 14.31
C LEU A 99 4.20 -28.50 13.12
N ALA A 100 5.43 -28.21 12.68
CA ALA A 100 6.09 -28.85 11.54
C ALA A 100 7.52 -29.25 11.85
N LYS A 101 8.11 -30.11 11.02
CA LYS A 101 9.54 -30.47 11.05
C LYS A 101 10.13 -30.20 9.65
N PRO A 102 11.07 -29.25 9.51
CA PRO A 102 11.57 -28.32 10.54
C PRO A 102 10.50 -27.35 11.01
N PRO A 103 10.63 -26.75 12.21
CA PRO A 103 9.65 -25.81 12.75
C PRO A 103 9.44 -24.62 11.84
N LEU A 104 8.18 -24.19 11.68
CA LEU A 104 7.85 -22.95 10.98
C LEU A 104 8.45 -21.78 11.76
N LYS A 105 9.07 -20.85 11.02
CA LYS A 105 9.66 -19.63 11.57
C LYS A 105 9.23 -18.43 10.78
N GLY A 106 9.07 -17.30 11.44
CA GLY A 106 8.76 -16.04 10.79
C GLY A 106 8.05 -15.05 11.69
N HIS A 107 7.83 -13.88 11.12
CA HIS A 107 7.13 -12.80 11.81
C HIS A 107 5.65 -13.15 12.07
N ASP A 108 5.03 -13.88 11.17
CA ASP A 108 3.69 -14.44 11.30
C ASP A 108 3.54 -15.38 12.51
N VAL A 109 4.58 -16.17 12.81
CA VAL A 109 4.62 -17.01 14.02
C VAL A 109 4.77 -16.17 15.28
N ALA A 110 5.65 -15.15 15.26
CA ALA A 110 5.81 -14.24 16.39
C ALA A 110 4.49 -13.49 16.68
N GLU A 111 3.79 -13.07 15.65
CA GLU A 111 2.50 -12.40 15.76
C GLU A 111 1.41 -13.33 16.37
N LEU A 112 1.38 -14.59 15.97
CA LEU A 112 0.50 -15.60 16.58
C LEU A 112 0.81 -15.77 18.07
N GLN A 113 2.10 -15.92 18.42
CA GLN A 113 2.54 -16.06 19.81
C GLN A 113 2.17 -14.83 20.66
N ASP A 114 2.36 -13.64 20.11
CA ASP A 114 2.02 -12.37 20.76
C ASP A 114 0.52 -12.31 21.06
N ARG A 115 -0.29 -12.65 20.07
CA ARG A 115 -1.74 -12.65 20.23
C ARG A 115 -2.25 -13.69 21.23
N LEU A 116 -1.71 -14.90 21.16
CA LEU A 116 -2.04 -15.95 22.15
C LEU A 116 -1.61 -15.53 23.57
N ARG A 117 -0.52 -14.78 23.71
CA ARG A 117 -0.06 -14.23 24.98
C ARG A 117 -1.02 -13.15 25.49
N ASP A 118 -1.45 -12.21 24.65
CA ASP A 118 -2.41 -11.16 25.02
C ASP A 118 -3.75 -11.74 25.47
N LEU A 119 -4.15 -12.85 24.85
CA LEU A 119 -5.36 -13.60 25.21
C LEU A 119 -5.17 -14.54 26.44
N GLY A 120 -3.96 -14.60 26.98
CA GLY A 120 -3.65 -15.38 28.19
C GLY A 120 -3.34 -16.87 27.98
N PHE A 121 -3.29 -17.34 26.72
CA PHE A 121 -3.04 -18.75 26.38
C PHE A 121 -1.55 -19.07 26.20
N PHE A 122 -0.71 -18.12 25.78
CA PHE A 122 0.73 -18.35 25.60
C PHE A 122 1.56 -17.66 26.69
N ARG A 123 2.36 -18.47 27.41
CA ARG A 123 3.23 -17.97 28.48
C ARG A 123 4.72 -18.04 28.14
N GLY A 124 5.03 -18.48 26.91
CA GLY A 124 6.40 -18.61 26.42
C GLY A 124 6.98 -17.27 25.94
N ARG A 125 8.24 -17.33 25.53
CA ARG A 125 8.87 -16.19 24.82
C ARG A 125 8.33 -16.11 23.41
N VAL A 126 8.04 -14.89 22.93
CA VAL A 126 7.73 -14.61 21.53
C VAL A 126 9.04 -14.63 20.75
N ASP A 127 9.33 -15.74 20.11
CA ASP A 127 10.60 -16.00 19.39
C ASP A 127 10.41 -16.21 17.88
N GLY A 128 9.16 -16.21 17.41
CA GLY A 128 8.85 -16.44 16.01
C GLY A 128 9.09 -17.87 15.53
N VAL A 129 9.20 -18.85 16.44
CA VAL A 129 9.38 -20.27 16.13
C VAL A 129 8.16 -21.06 16.58
N PHE A 130 7.46 -21.74 15.65
CA PHE A 130 6.28 -22.53 15.99
C PHE A 130 6.72 -23.85 16.64
N GLY A 131 6.88 -23.82 17.96
CA GLY A 131 7.25 -24.97 18.76
C GLY A 131 6.04 -25.63 19.44
N ALA A 132 6.32 -26.67 20.26
CA ALA A 132 5.29 -27.41 21.00
C ALA A 132 4.50 -26.51 21.97
N SER A 133 5.12 -25.49 22.55
CA SER A 133 4.46 -24.53 23.43
C SER A 133 3.45 -23.64 22.67
N THR A 134 3.77 -23.26 21.42
CA THR A 134 2.87 -22.50 20.55
C THR A 134 1.69 -23.37 20.11
N ASP A 135 1.94 -24.63 19.73
CA ASP A 135 0.89 -25.60 19.38
C ASP A 135 -0.07 -25.86 20.57
N ALA A 136 0.47 -26.09 21.76
CA ALA A 136 -0.35 -26.30 22.96
C ALA A 136 -1.25 -25.08 23.26
N ALA A 137 -0.68 -23.88 23.24
CA ALA A 137 -1.43 -22.62 23.45
C ALA A 137 -2.53 -22.40 22.38
N LEU A 138 -2.22 -22.71 21.13
CA LEU A 138 -3.17 -22.58 20.03
C LEU A 138 -4.35 -23.55 20.19
N ARG A 139 -4.09 -24.80 20.55
CA ARG A 139 -5.13 -25.80 20.83
C ARG A 139 -5.99 -25.44 22.06
N GLU A 140 -5.37 -24.90 23.10
CA GLU A 140 -6.10 -24.42 24.27
C GLU A 140 -7.04 -23.25 23.89
N PHE A 141 -6.56 -22.28 23.13
CA PHE A 141 -7.38 -21.21 22.60
C PHE A 141 -8.53 -21.74 21.73
N GLN A 142 -8.26 -22.65 20.79
CA GLN A 142 -9.28 -23.22 19.90
C GLN A 142 -10.41 -23.89 20.71
N ARG A 143 -10.08 -24.66 21.77
CA ARG A 143 -11.10 -25.22 22.67
C ARG A 143 -11.92 -24.13 23.36
N ALA A 144 -11.28 -23.09 23.85
CA ALA A 144 -11.94 -22.01 24.58
C ALA A 144 -12.95 -21.24 23.73
N VAL A 145 -12.75 -21.22 22.39
CA VAL A 145 -13.64 -20.53 21.45
C VAL A 145 -14.52 -21.49 20.62
N ASN A 146 -14.64 -22.76 21.06
CA ASN A 146 -15.41 -23.80 20.40
C ASN A 146 -15.01 -24.07 18.93
N LEU A 147 -13.72 -24.00 18.63
CA LEU A 147 -13.13 -24.50 17.38
C LEU A 147 -12.55 -25.89 17.60
N ASP A 148 -12.42 -26.66 16.49
CA ASP A 148 -11.63 -27.90 16.51
C ASP A 148 -10.18 -27.61 16.95
N PRO A 149 -9.68 -28.27 18.03
CA PRO A 149 -8.33 -28.04 18.53
C PRO A 149 -7.26 -28.70 17.64
N SER A 150 -7.28 -28.41 16.36
CA SER A 150 -6.39 -28.97 15.34
C SER A 150 -4.92 -28.56 15.52
N GLY A 151 -4.64 -27.46 16.23
CA GLY A 151 -3.30 -26.87 16.33
C GLY A 151 -2.85 -26.20 15.03
N VAL A 152 -3.78 -25.95 14.11
CA VAL A 152 -3.55 -25.21 12.87
C VAL A 152 -4.21 -23.84 12.99
N ALA A 153 -3.45 -22.77 12.83
CA ALA A 153 -3.98 -21.41 12.78
C ALA A 153 -4.62 -21.16 11.41
N THR A 154 -5.89 -21.53 11.29
CA THR A 154 -6.73 -21.31 10.09
C THR A 154 -7.30 -19.89 10.08
N PRO A 155 -7.89 -19.42 8.96
CA PRO A 155 -8.63 -18.16 8.93
C PRO A 155 -9.70 -18.05 10.03
N ASP A 156 -10.44 -19.13 10.31
CA ASP A 156 -11.43 -19.16 11.40
C ASP A 156 -10.79 -18.98 12.77
N THR A 157 -9.62 -19.58 13.00
CA THR A 157 -8.85 -19.38 14.23
C THR A 157 -8.49 -17.91 14.42
N TRP A 158 -7.98 -17.27 13.37
CA TRP A 158 -7.63 -15.87 13.38
C TRP A 158 -8.86 -14.97 13.57
N LEU A 159 -9.97 -15.29 12.90
CA LEU A 159 -11.23 -14.60 13.07
C LEU A 159 -11.70 -14.65 14.52
N LYS A 160 -11.66 -15.82 15.16
CA LYS A 160 -12.03 -15.97 16.59
C LYS A 160 -11.09 -15.23 17.54
N MET A 161 -9.80 -15.14 17.22
CA MET A 161 -8.85 -14.32 17.99
C MET A 161 -9.21 -12.83 17.96
N ALA A 162 -9.91 -12.41 16.93
CA ALA A 162 -10.20 -11.03 16.63
C ALA A 162 -11.58 -10.58 17.07
N THR A 163 -12.55 -11.42 16.84
CA THR A 163 -13.94 -11.08 17.08
C THR A 163 -14.33 -11.49 18.49
N GLY A 164 -14.61 -10.53 19.31
CA GLY A 164 -15.67 -10.69 20.29
C GLY A 164 -16.97 -11.11 19.56
N PRO A 165 -18.11 -11.22 20.26
CA PRO A 165 -19.37 -11.69 19.68
C PRO A 165 -19.69 -10.97 18.39
N ALA A 166 -20.14 -11.74 17.39
CA ALA A 166 -20.46 -11.27 16.05
C ALA A 166 -21.20 -9.92 16.05
N ARG A 167 -20.59 -8.93 15.43
CA ARG A 167 -21.22 -7.63 15.23
C ARG A 167 -22.33 -7.82 14.20
N THR A 168 -23.58 -7.65 14.62
CA THR A 168 -24.69 -7.57 13.69
C THR A 168 -24.48 -6.34 12.80
N LEU A 169 -24.29 -6.55 11.50
CA LEU A 169 -24.21 -5.45 10.54
C LEU A 169 -25.51 -4.64 10.64
N PRO A 170 -25.44 -3.31 10.80
CA PRO A 170 -26.65 -2.51 10.70
C PRO A 170 -27.26 -2.74 9.31
N ALA A 171 -28.57 -2.92 9.25
CA ALA A 171 -29.28 -2.91 7.97
C ALA A 171 -28.79 -1.68 7.20
N LEU A 172 -28.47 -1.88 5.91
CA LEU A 172 -28.04 -0.81 5.00
C LEU A 172 -29.14 0.27 5.05
N ALA A 173 -28.98 1.25 5.93
CA ALA A 173 -29.85 2.42 5.95
C ALA A 173 -29.73 3.08 4.58
N GLU A 174 -30.79 3.68 4.08
CA GLU A 174 -30.80 4.38 2.80
C GLU A 174 -29.55 5.26 2.69
N LEU A 175 -28.66 4.84 1.79
CA LEU A 175 -27.41 5.54 1.60
C LEU A 175 -27.68 6.90 0.98
N PRO A 176 -27.00 7.97 1.42
CA PRO A 176 -27.10 9.25 0.75
C PRO A 176 -26.81 9.10 -0.74
N GLU A 177 -27.58 9.82 -1.57
CA GLU A 177 -27.31 9.93 -2.99
C GLU A 177 -25.99 10.70 -3.22
N GLY A 178 -25.30 10.39 -4.32
CA GLY A 178 -24.10 11.08 -4.74
C GLY A 178 -22.96 10.13 -5.14
N GLU A 179 -21.97 10.69 -5.84
CA GLU A 179 -20.78 9.97 -6.24
C GLU A 179 -20.02 9.45 -5.01
N ARG A 180 -19.62 8.17 -5.07
CA ARG A 180 -18.84 7.56 -3.99
C ARG A 180 -17.37 7.97 -4.11
N ARG A 181 -16.78 8.35 -2.98
CA ARG A 181 -15.33 8.57 -2.87
C ARG A 181 -14.82 8.06 -1.52
N LEU A 182 -13.58 7.60 -1.49
CA LEU A 182 -12.90 7.17 -0.28
C LEU A 182 -11.82 8.20 0.08
N MET A 183 -11.76 8.54 1.37
CA MET A 183 -10.68 9.34 1.94
C MET A 183 -9.96 8.48 2.98
N VAL A 184 -8.69 8.21 2.74
CA VAL A 184 -7.80 7.49 3.67
C VAL A 184 -6.87 8.49 4.31
N ASP A 185 -6.89 8.55 5.64
CA ASP A 185 -5.94 9.33 6.45
C ASP A 185 -4.98 8.35 7.14
N VAL A 186 -3.74 8.28 6.64
CA VAL A 186 -2.75 7.34 7.18
C VAL A 186 -2.23 7.74 8.56
N ASN A 187 -2.33 9.02 8.93
CA ASN A 187 -1.94 9.49 10.27
C ASN A 187 -2.99 9.16 11.32
N ARG A 188 -4.28 9.22 10.93
CA ARG A 188 -5.40 8.90 11.82
C ARG A 188 -5.80 7.44 11.78
N LEU A 189 -5.23 6.67 10.85
CA LEU A 189 -5.56 5.26 10.61
C LEU A 189 -7.05 5.06 10.35
N THR A 190 -7.61 5.91 9.48
CA THR A 190 -9.03 5.88 9.14
C THR A 190 -9.27 5.89 7.64
N LEU A 191 -10.31 5.18 7.21
CA LEU A 191 -10.90 5.24 5.88
C LEU A 191 -12.32 5.76 6.00
N THR A 192 -12.64 6.84 5.30
CA THR A 192 -13.96 7.46 5.32
C THR A 192 -14.62 7.32 3.95
N LEU A 193 -15.80 6.73 3.90
CA LEU A 193 -16.66 6.67 2.72
C LEU A 193 -17.55 7.92 2.67
N TYR A 194 -17.54 8.57 1.54
CA TYR A 194 -18.40 9.70 1.21
C TYR A 194 -19.41 9.34 0.10
N ALA A 195 -20.57 9.99 0.15
CA ALA A 195 -21.54 10.09 -0.94
C ALA A 195 -21.78 11.58 -1.22
N GLY A 196 -21.33 12.08 -2.37
CA GLY A 196 -21.20 13.52 -2.57
C GLY A 196 -20.34 14.13 -1.45
N ASP A 197 -20.88 15.14 -0.74
CA ASP A 197 -20.18 15.79 0.39
C ASP A 197 -20.54 15.23 1.77
N LYS A 198 -21.42 14.24 1.82
CA LYS A 198 -21.87 13.63 3.08
C LYS A 198 -20.96 12.46 3.46
N VAL A 199 -20.54 12.42 4.71
CA VAL A 199 -19.90 11.25 5.31
C VAL A 199 -20.95 10.15 5.46
N VAL A 200 -20.69 9.00 4.85
CA VAL A 200 -21.52 7.79 4.99
C VAL A 200 -21.06 7.00 6.20
N LYS A 201 -19.78 6.67 6.24
CA LYS A 201 -19.19 5.88 7.33
C LYS A 201 -17.67 6.07 7.39
N GLN A 202 -17.13 5.89 8.59
CA GLN A 202 -15.69 5.87 8.83
C GLN A 202 -15.30 4.52 9.43
N TYR A 203 -14.19 3.98 8.94
CA TYR A 203 -13.66 2.68 9.33
C TYR A 203 -12.25 2.82 9.88
N PRO A 204 -11.89 2.07 10.93
CA PRO A 204 -10.51 1.94 11.35
C PRO A 204 -9.74 1.08 10.34
N ILE A 205 -8.48 1.42 10.10
CA ILE A 205 -7.63 0.70 9.15
C ILE A 205 -6.25 0.42 9.73
N ALA A 206 -5.54 -0.55 9.13
CA ALA A 206 -4.09 -0.62 9.22
C ALA A 206 -3.46 -0.20 7.90
N ILE A 207 -2.24 0.30 7.98
CA ILE A 207 -1.46 0.82 6.86
C ILE A 207 -0.10 0.14 6.74
N GLY A 208 0.65 0.49 5.72
CA GLY A 208 2.04 0.05 5.52
C GLY A 208 2.97 0.51 6.63
N LYS A 209 4.01 -0.31 6.90
CA LYS A 209 5.10 0.03 7.82
C LYS A 209 5.92 1.20 7.24
N TRP A 210 6.76 1.84 8.09
CA TRP A 210 7.58 2.98 7.67
C TRP A 210 8.48 2.70 6.44
N HIS A 211 8.98 1.46 6.29
CA HIS A 211 9.82 1.04 5.16
C HIS A 211 9.04 0.44 3.98
N THR A 212 7.75 0.23 4.13
CA THR A 212 6.81 -0.17 3.08
C THR A 212 5.53 0.65 3.20
N PRO A 213 5.61 1.98 3.05
CA PRO A 213 4.50 2.86 3.35
C PRO A 213 3.32 2.63 2.39
N THR A 214 2.12 2.89 2.88
CA THR A 214 0.95 2.98 2.02
C THR A 214 1.11 4.20 1.11
N PRO A 215 1.03 4.06 -0.23
CA PRO A 215 1.24 5.19 -1.12
C PRO A 215 0.17 6.27 -0.88
N VAL A 216 0.62 7.50 -0.62
CA VAL A 216 -0.27 8.67 -0.62
C VAL A 216 -0.58 9.10 -2.05
N GLY A 217 -1.72 9.74 -2.29
CA GLY A 217 -2.05 10.24 -3.62
C GLY A 217 -3.52 10.08 -3.98
N GLU A 218 -3.80 10.17 -5.28
CA GLU A 218 -5.13 10.14 -5.87
C GLU A 218 -5.26 8.94 -6.81
N PHE A 219 -5.96 7.92 -6.36
CA PHE A 219 -6.12 6.65 -7.06
C PHE A 219 -7.59 6.34 -7.35
N ALA A 220 -7.83 5.19 -7.99
CA ALA A 220 -9.17 4.68 -8.24
C ALA A 220 -9.22 3.17 -8.04
N ILE A 221 -10.38 2.66 -7.69
CA ILE A 221 -10.66 1.22 -7.66
C ILE A 221 -10.69 0.69 -9.09
N ILE A 222 -9.87 -0.33 -9.37
CA ILE A 222 -9.80 -0.95 -10.70
C ILE A 222 -10.31 -2.38 -10.73
N GLU A 223 -10.35 -3.03 -9.58
CA GLU A 223 -10.83 -4.42 -9.47
C GLU A 223 -11.43 -4.66 -8.09
N LYS A 224 -12.33 -5.64 -8.03
CA LYS A 224 -12.93 -6.13 -6.79
C LYS A 224 -13.00 -7.65 -6.88
N ASP A 225 -12.51 -8.33 -5.85
CA ASP A 225 -12.51 -9.77 -5.83
C ASP A 225 -12.78 -10.33 -4.44
N TYR A 226 -13.30 -11.55 -4.41
CA TYR A 226 -13.45 -12.33 -3.20
C TYR A 226 -12.08 -12.92 -2.87
N ALA A 227 -11.43 -12.39 -1.83
CA ALA A 227 -10.15 -12.91 -1.42
C ALA A 227 -10.30 -14.32 -0.85
N PRO A 228 -9.37 -15.24 -1.17
CA PRO A 228 -9.46 -16.65 -0.75
C PRO A 228 -9.18 -16.88 0.73
N GLY A 229 -9.16 -15.81 1.54
CA GLY A 229 -8.78 -15.88 2.96
C GLY A 229 -7.31 -15.56 3.20
N GLY A 230 -6.79 -15.96 4.36
CA GLY A 230 -5.40 -15.69 4.75
C GLY A 230 -5.13 -14.22 5.01
N ALA A 231 -3.97 -13.73 4.59
CA ALA A 231 -3.51 -12.38 4.85
C ALA A 231 -4.45 -11.28 4.29
N PHE A 232 -5.24 -11.62 3.26
CA PHE A 232 -6.15 -10.68 2.57
C PHE A 232 -7.59 -10.73 3.07
N GLY A 233 -7.90 -11.61 4.03
CA GLY A 233 -9.24 -11.73 4.60
C GLY A 233 -10.29 -12.11 3.58
N SER A 234 -11.49 -11.52 3.67
CA SER A 234 -12.68 -11.92 2.92
C SER A 234 -12.90 -11.18 1.60
N ARG A 235 -12.29 -10.01 1.41
CA ARG A 235 -12.46 -9.15 0.21
C ARG A 235 -11.16 -8.48 -0.18
N TRP A 236 -11.03 -8.25 -1.49
CA TRP A 236 -9.97 -7.44 -2.10
C TRP A 236 -10.59 -6.35 -2.97
N ILE A 237 -10.09 -5.12 -2.81
CA ILE A 237 -10.44 -3.93 -3.59
C ILE A 237 -9.14 -3.34 -4.11
N GLY A 238 -8.78 -3.63 -5.36
CA GLY A 238 -7.52 -3.23 -5.97
C GLY A 238 -7.50 -1.77 -6.43
N LEU A 239 -6.36 -1.12 -6.25
CA LEU A 239 -6.11 0.28 -6.62
C LEU A 239 -5.18 0.39 -7.82
N ASN A 240 -5.35 1.43 -8.64
CA ASN A 240 -4.57 1.67 -9.85
C ASN A 240 -3.20 2.30 -9.60
N VAL A 241 -2.56 2.02 -8.47
CA VAL A 241 -1.18 2.47 -8.19
C VAL A 241 -0.22 1.86 -9.22
N PRO A 242 0.54 2.68 -10.00
CA PRO A 242 1.25 2.15 -11.16
C PRO A 242 2.56 1.42 -10.86
N TRP A 243 3.05 1.46 -9.62
CA TRP A 243 4.33 0.84 -9.24
C TRP A 243 4.19 -0.38 -8.33
N GLY A 244 2.97 -0.88 -8.09
CA GLY A 244 2.77 -2.09 -7.28
C GLY A 244 1.31 -2.52 -7.22
N GLY A 245 1.08 -3.74 -6.73
CA GLY A 245 -0.25 -4.25 -6.43
C GLY A 245 -0.70 -3.77 -5.06
N TYR A 246 -1.37 -2.63 -4.99
CA TYR A 246 -1.92 -2.06 -3.76
C TYR A 246 -3.44 -2.21 -3.75
N GLY A 247 -4.00 -2.38 -2.57
CA GLY A 247 -5.44 -2.49 -2.41
C GLY A 247 -5.91 -2.25 -0.97
N ILE A 248 -7.23 -2.26 -0.83
CA ILE A 248 -7.94 -2.27 0.43
C ILE A 248 -8.50 -3.69 0.60
N HIS A 249 -8.24 -4.33 1.73
CA HIS A 249 -8.62 -5.72 1.92
C HIS A 249 -8.92 -6.05 3.39
N GLY A 250 -9.58 -7.17 3.62
CA GLY A 250 -9.74 -7.72 4.95
C GLY A 250 -8.43 -8.27 5.53
N THR A 251 -8.50 -8.96 6.63
CA THR A 251 -7.29 -9.55 7.23
C THR A 251 -7.62 -10.77 8.07
N ASN A 252 -6.70 -11.72 8.15
CA ASN A 252 -6.70 -12.76 9.17
C ASN A 252 -5.99 -12.29 10.47
N ARG A 253 -5.56 -11.02 10.52
CA ARG A 253 -4.85 -10.39 11.64
C ARG A 253 -5.56 -9.10 12.08
N PRO A 254 -6.81 -9.20 12.53
CA PRO A 254 -7.63 -8.02 12.83
C PRO A 254 -7.07 -7.15 13.96
N TRP A 255 -6.23 -7.70 14.87
CA TRP A 255 -5.51 -6.90 15.86
C TRP A 255 -4.48 -5.95 15.23
N SER A 256 -4.12 -6.13 13.95
CA SER A 256 -3.25 -5.19 13.23
C SER A 256 -3.98 -3.92 12.79
N VAL A 257 -5.32 -3.94 12.77
CA VAL A 257 -6.12 -2.74 12.48
C VAL A 257 -5.89 -1.70 13.57
N GLY A 258 -5.65 -0.47 13.18
CA GLY A 258 -5.23 0.62 14.08
C GLY A 258 -3.71 0.76 14.22
N SER A 259 -2.92 0.10 13.34
CA SER A 259 -1.46 0.20 13.38
C SER A 259 -0.81 0.24 12.00
N ALA A 260 0.49 0.54 11.95
CA ALA A 260 1.32 0.45 10.74
C ALA A 260 1.93 -0.96 10.63
N ALA A 261 1.19 -1.92 10.07
CA ALA A 261 1.52 -3.33 10.12
C ALA A 261 1.63 -4.03 8.76
N SER A 262 1.15 -3.43 7.68
CA SER A 262 1.12 -4.06 6.35
C SER A 262 2.40 -3.82 5.53
N ALA A 263 2.48 -4.43 4.36
CA ALA A 263 3.51 -4.17 3.37
C ALA A 263 3.11 -3.09 2.35
N GLY A 264 2.18 -2.21 2.73
CA GLY A 264 1.73 -1.07 1.94
C GLY A 264 0.23 -1.05 1.64
N CYS A 265 -0.45 -2.20 1.65
CA CYS A 265 -1.90 -2.26 1.49
C CYS A 265 -2.64 -1.71 2.71
N ILE A 266 -3.89 -1.34 2.51
CA ILE A 266 -4.80 -0.89 3.56
C ILE A 266 -5.59 -2.09 4.06
N ARG A 267 -5.46 -2.42 5.36
CA ARG A 267 -6.21 -3.51 5.98
C ARG A 267 -7.42 -2.97 6.73
N MET A 268 -8.50 -3.72 6.64
CA MET A 268 -9.74 -3.48 7.39
C MET A 268 -10.13 -4.74 8.15
N PHE A 269 -11.04 -4.62 9.12
CA PHE A 269 -11.76 -5.79 9.60
C PHE A 269 -12.53 -6.44 8.45
N ASN A 270 -12.71 -7.76 8.51
CA ASN A 270 -13.40 -8.47 7.42
C ASN A 270 -14.84 -7.97 7.25
N GLU A 271 -15.54 -7.72 8.33
CA GLU A 271 -16.91 -7.20 8.30
C GLU A 271 -16.99 -5.80 7.67
N ASP A 272 -15.98 -4.95 7.97
CA ASP A 272 -15.92 -3.59 7.45
C ASP A 272 -15.61 -3.58 5.94
N VAL A 273 -14.67 -4.41 5.49
CA VAL A 273 -14.36 -4.48 4.06
C VAL A 273 -15.46 -5.17 3.25
N GLU A 274 -16.19 -6.12 3.84
CA GLU A 274 -17.38 -6.73 3.21
C GLU A 274 -18.46 -5.69 2.96
N GLU A 275 -18.74 -4.87 3.96
CA GLU A 275 -19.68 -3.75 3.82
C GLU A 275 -19.19 -2.75 2.77
N LEU A 276 -17.93 -2.29 2.89
CA LEU A 276 -17.34 -1.34 1.95
C LEU A 276 -17.37 -1.87 0.52
N PHE A 277 -17.11 -3.16 0.34
CA PHE A 277 -17.09 -3.85 -0.96
C PHE A 277 -18.44 -3.69 -1.68
N GLU A 278 -19.57 -3.82 -0.99
CA GLU A 278 -20.89 -3.66 -1.58
C GLU A 278 -21.19 -2.18 -1.92
N LEU A 279 -20.62 -1.23 -1.17
CA LEU A 279 -20.94 0.18 -1.25
C LEU A 279 -20.15 0.94 -2.33
N VAL A 280 -19.02 0.43 -2.78
CA VAL A 280 -18.12 1.14 -3.70
C VAL A 280 -18.05 0.45 -5.06
N PRO A 281 -18.41 1.11 -6.17
CA PRO A 281 -18.22 0.57 -7.52
C PRO A 281 -16.77 0.67 -7.99
N ILE A 282 -16.44 -0.06 -9.05
CA ILE A 282 -15.22 0.17 -9.84
C ILE A 282 -15.19 1.63 -10.31
N LYS A 283 -14.00 2.23 -10.38
CA LYS A 283 -13.71 3.64 -10.66
C LYS A 283 -14.02 4.60 -9.51
N THR A 284 -14.48 4.12 -8.34
CA THR A 284 -14.54 4.97 -7.14
C THR A 284 -13.18 5.60 -6.88
N ARG A 285 -13.16 6.92 -6.71
CA ARG A 285 -11.93 7.66 -6.42
C ARG A 285 -11.49 7.43 -4.98
N VAL A 286 -10.19 7.25 -4.79
CA VAL A 286 -9.56 6.99 -3.50
C VAL A 286 -8.44 7.99 -3.27
N PHE A 287 -8.63 8.85 -2.27
CA PHE A 287 -7.65 9.85 -1.87
C PHE A 287 -6.93 9.34 -0.62
N ILE A 288 -5.62 9.16 -0.70
CA ILE A 288 -4.80 8.71 0.41
C ILE A 288 -3.90 9.88 0.83
N THR A 289 -4.04 10.33 2.07
CA THR A 289 -3.38 11.51 2.62
C THR A 289 -2.68 11.20 3.93
N GLY A 290 -1.79 12.11 4.39
CA GLY A 290 -1.17 12.02 5.69
C GLY A 290 0.31 12.36 5.72
N TYR A 291 1.03 12.20 4.61
CA TYR A 291 2.40 12.69 4.44
C TYR A 291 2.60 13.22 3.01
N GLU A 292 3.66 13.96 2.80
CA GLU A 292 4.04 14.47 1.48
C GLU A 292 4.81 13.38 0.71
N PRO A 293 4.60 13.24 -0.61
CA PRO A 293 5.43 12.36 -1.42
C PRO A 293 6.89 12.79 -1.33
N GLU A 294 7.74 11.88 -0.91
CA GLU A 294 9.18 12.10 -0.75
C GLU A 294 9.97 11.05 -1.53
N GLY A 295 11.18 11.40 -1.92
CA GLY A 295 12.10 10.50 -2.59
C GLY A 295 12.99 11.19 -3.59
N GLU A 296 14.04 10.49 -4.01
CA GLU A 296 14.98 10.96 -5.02
C GLU A 296 14.44 10.67 -6.42
N ILE A 297 14.57 11.66 -7.32
CA ILE A 297 14.35 11.49 -8.76
C ILE A 297 15.72 11.27 -9.40
N ALA A 298 16.11 10.00 -9.52
CA ALA A 298 17.45 9.62 -10.00
C ALA A 298 17.57 9.50 -11.53
N ARG A 299 16.44 9.58 -12.26
CA ARG A 299 16.37 9.43 -13.73
C ARG A 299 15.69 10.61 -14.39
N GLU A 300 15.91 10.78 -15.69
CA GLU A 300 15.05 11.67 -16.47
C GLU A 300 13.61 11.18 -16.48
N LEU A 301 12.67 12.13 -16.35
CA LEU A 301 11.24 11.87 -16.45
C LEU A 301 10.65 12.52 -17.69
N GLY A 302 9.71 11.83 -18.31
CA GLY A 302 9.00 12.31 -19.49
C GLY A 302 7.71 11.54 -19.73
N PRO A 303 6.97 11.85 -20.80
CA PRO A 303 5.71 11.22 -21.13
C PRO A 303 5.78 9.69 -21.08
N GLY A 304 4.80 9.07 -20.41
CA GLY A 304 4.73 7.61 -20.20
C GLY A 304 5.51 7.09 -19.01
N ALA A 305 6.36 7.90 -18.34
CA ALA A 305 7.00 7.48 -17.10
C ALA A 305 5.96 7.24 -16.00
N THR A 306 6.23 6.25 -15.15
CA THR A 306 5.39 5.94 -13.97
C THR A 306 6.27 5.62 -12.78
N GLY A 307 5.81 5.94 -11.57
CA GLY A 307 6.53 5.62 -10.36
C GLY A 307 6.31 6.61 -9.22
N PRO A 308 6.85 6.30 -8.03
CA PRO A 308 6.84 7.23 -6.90
C PRO A 308 7.64 8.50 -7.21
N ASP A 309 8.69 8.42 -8.04
CA ASP A 309 9.48 9.57 -8.52
C ASP A 309 8.64 10.54 -9.37
N VAL A 310 7.73 10.02 -10.21
CA VAL A 310 6.77 10.87 -10.93
C VAL A 310 5.80 11.53 -9.97
N GLN A 311 5.38 10.85 -8.92
CA GLN A 311 4.49 11.42 -7.91
C GLN A 311 5.16 12.55 -7.14
N VAL A 312 6.44 12.40 -6.77
CA VAL A 312 7.26 13.48 -6.18
C VAL A 312 7.29 14.70 -7.13
N LEU A 313 7.54 14.46 -8.42
CA LEU A 313 7.49 15.53 -9.42
C LEU A 313 6.12 16.23 -9.47
N GLN A 314 5.02 15.47 -9.54
CA GLN A 314 3.66 16.02 -9.54
C GLN A 314 3.41 16.89 -8.30
N TYR A 315 3.84 16.44 -7.14
CA TYR A 315 3.71 17.18 -5.89
C TYR A 315 4.45 18.52 -5.94
N HIS A 316 5.70 18.54 -6.39
CA HIS A 316 6.49 19.77 -6.47
C HIS A 316 6.01 20.74 -7.55
N LEU A 317 5.56 20.24 -8.70
CA LEU A 317 4.91 21.06 -9.72
C LEU A 317 3.65 21.77 -9.17
N ARG A 318 2.79 21.04 -8.46
CA ARG A 318 1.58 21.62 -7.82
C ARG A 318 1.93 22.65 -6.75
N ARG A 319 2.98 22.44 -5.97
CA ARG A 319 3.49 23.45 -5.01
C ARG A 319 4.00 24.70 -5.70
N GLY A 320 4.58 24.57 -6.89
CA GLY A 320 4.99 25.67 -7.76
C GLY A 320 3.83 26.32 -8.53
N ALA A 321 2.57 25.96 -8.26
CA ALA A 321 1.35 26.40 -8.93
C ALA A 321 1.23 25.95 -10.40
N PHE A 322 1.96 24.91 -10.82
CA PHE A 322 1.82 24.27 -12.13
C PHE A 322 0.85 23.08 -12.01
N ASP A 323 -0.22 23.05 -12.80
CA ASP A 323 -1.27 22.03 -12.70
C ASP A 323 -0.82 20.67 -13.28
N ALA A 324 -0.16 19.87 -12.48
CA ALA A 324 0.28 18.53 -12.86
C ALA A 324 -0.82 17.45 -12.76
N GLY A 325 -2.06 17.83 -12.49
CA GLY A 325 -3.17 16.88 -12.33
C GLY A 325 -3.12 16.10 -11.00
N PRO A 326 -3.73 14.91 -10.96
CA PRO A 326 -3.77 14.09 -9.75
C PRO A 326 -2.38 13.58 -9.37
N LEU A 327 -2.14 13.35 -8.07
CA LEU A 327 -0.92 12.73 -7.54
C LEU A 327 -0.99 11.21 -7.72
N ASP A 328 -0.98 10.74 -8.94
CA ASP A 328 -1.18 9.33 -9.29
C ASP A 328 0.10 8.60 -9.74
N GLY A 329 1.22 9.34 -9.81
CA GLY A 329 2.50 8.81 -10.24
C GLY A 329 2.57 8.44 -11.72
N ARG A 330 1.78 9.08 -12.57
CA ARG A 330 1.77 8.91 -14.04
C ARG A 330 2.15 10.19 -14.74
N PHE A 331 3.20 10.14 -15.56
CA PHE A 331 3.60 11.26 -16.41
C PHE A 331 2.73 11.27 -17.68
N GLY A 332 1.51 11.75 -17.52
CA GLY A 332 0.56 11.95 -18.62
C GLY A 332 0.61 13.36 -19.20
N GLU A 333 -0.34 13.67 -20.08
CA GLU A 333 -0.44 14.95 -20.79
C GLU A 333 -0.48 16.17 -19.86
N ARG A 334 -1.17 16.06 -18.70
CA ARG A 334 -1.24 17.16 -17.72
C ARG A 334 0.10 17.45 -17.07
N VAL A 335 0.86 16.40 -16.75
CA VAL A 335 2.23 16.56 -16.19
C VAL A 335 3.14 17.17 -17.25
N GLU A 336 3.08 16.69 -18.50
CA GLU A 336 3.86 17.26 -19.60
C GLU A 336 3.53 18.75 -19.82
N ALA A 337 2.25 19.11 -19.81
CA ALA A 337 1.82 20.50 -19.93
C ALA A 337 2.34 21.37 -18.78
N ALA A 338 2.24 20.88 -17.53
CA ALA A 338 2.76 21.56 -16.35
C ALA A 338 4.29 21.76 -16.43
N VAL A 339 5.03 20.74 -16.88
CA VAL A 339 6.48 20.84 -17.09
C VAL A 339 6.81 21.89 -18.15
N ARG A 340 6.11 21.89 -19.29
CA ARG A 340 6.30 22.91 -20.35
C ARG A 340 5.98 24.31 -19.85
N GLU A 341 4.94 24.48 -19.04
CA GLU A 341 4.57 25.76 -18.43
C GLU A 341 5.68 26.23 -17.47
N MET A 342 6.15 25.35 -16.60
CA MET A 342 7.28 25.62 -15.70
C MET A 342 8.54 26.02 -16.48
N GLN A 343 8.89 25.29 -17.55
CA GLN A 343 10.05 25.59 -18.38
C GLN A 343 9.95 26.97 -19.03
N LYS A 344 8.76 27.35 -19.54
CA LYS A 344 8.49 28.70 -20.06
C LYS A 344 8.65 29.75 -18.97
N PHE A 345 8.08 29.50 -17.78
CA PHE A 345 8.13 30.44 -16.66
C PHE A 345 9.57 30.75 -16.24
N TYR A 346 10.43 29.73 -16.17
CA TYR A 346 11.84 29.89 -15.81
C TYR A 346 12.76 30.24 -16.99
N GLY A 347 12.24 30.34 -18.22
CA GLY A 347 13.02 30.72 -19.41
C GLY A 347 14.04 29.66 -19.86
N VAL A 348 13.79 28.38 -19.55
CA VAL A 348 14.62 27.26 -20.01
C VAL A 348 14.02 26.58 -21.24
N PRO A 349 14.78 25.74 -21.97
CA PRO A 349 14.26 25.04 -23.14
C PRO A 349 12.97 24.25 -22.86
N VAL A 350 11.93 24.48 -23.68
CA VAL A 350 10.59 23.89 -23.48
C VAL A 350 10.53 22.49 -24.11
N THR A 351 11.02 21.50 -23.39
CA THR A 351 11.10 20.10 -23.86
C THR A 351 9.90 19.24 -23.42
N GLY A 352 9.24 19.60 -22.33
CA GLY A 352 8.23 18.78 -21.67
C GLY A 352 8.84 17.57 -20.92
N ARG A 353 10.16 17.56 -20.71
CA ARG A 353 10.90 16.55 -19.97
C ARG A 353 11.58 17.17 -18.76
N VAL A 354 11.87 16.35 -17.78
CA VAL A 354 12.50 16.76 -16.52
C VAL A 354 13.85 16.09 -16.40
N GLY A 355 14.90 16.90 -16.47
CA GLY A 355 16.27 16.50 -16.20
C GLY A 355 16.83 17.24 -14.99
N SER A 356 18.16 17.26 -14.88
CA SER A 356 18.85 17.87 -13.73
C SER A 356 18.54 19.35 -13.53
N ASN A 357 18.38 20.11 -14.63
CA ASN A 357 18.06 21.54 -14.56
C ASN A 357 16.66 21.78 -13.98
N GLU A 358 15.66 21.04 -14.44
CA GLU A 358 14.28 21.15 -13.96
C GLU A 358 14.18 20.72 -12.49
N LEU A 359 14.90 19.67 -12.09
CA LEU A 359 14.96 19.24 -10.68
C LEU A 359 15.58 20.30 -9.79
N TYR A 360 16.62 20.99 -10.25
CA TYR A 360 17.22 22.12 -9.53
C TYR A 360 16.20 23.27 -9.37
N LEU A 361 15.48 23.63 -10.43
CA LEU A 361 14.43 24.67 -10.39
C LEU A 361 13.29 24.35 -9.43
N LEU A 362 13.00 23.06 -9.24
CA LEU A 362 11.98 22.59 -8.28
C LEU A 362 12.53 22.40 -6.86
N GLY A 363 13.81 22.64 -6.63
CA GLY A 363 14.45 22.43 -5.32
C GLY A 363 14.61 20.96 -4.92
N LEU A 364 14.69 20.06 -5.92
CA LEU A 364 14.85 18.61 -5.74
C LEU A 364 16.29 18.12 -5.91
N ARG A 365 17.23 19.03 -6.18
CA ARG A 365 18.70 18.81 -6.27
C ARG A 365 19.45 20.05 -5.80
#